data_405f5a09e9e61da6770ebadd98ec65f3
#
_entry.id   405f5a09e9e61da6770ebadd98ec65f3
#
_cell.length_a   1.000
_cell.length_b   1.000
_cell.length_c   1.000
_cell.angle_alpha   90.00
_cell.angle_beta   90.00
_cell.angle_gamma   90.00
#
_symmetry.space_group_name_H-M   'P 1'
#
loop_
_entity.id
_entity.type
_entity.pdbx_description
1 polymer ?
#
loop_
_entity_poly.entity_id
_entity_poly.type
_entity_poly.pdbx_seq_one_letter_code
_entity_poly.pdbx_strand_id
1 'polypeptide(L)'
;MRIAIVDDEQAMREQLAKYIGQYAGEKRLALDTCLFPSGDVLLKSQDRDFDIIVFDIDMPGTNGLDAARKIREADENVVILFVTNIAQYAINGSP
;
A
#
# COMPACT_ATOMS: atom_id res chain seq x y z
N MET A 1 14.34 -1.51 5.23
CA MET A 1 13.23 -2.01 4.42
C MET A 1 12.36 -0.83 3.98
N ARG A 2 12.03 -0.76 2.72
CA ARG A 2 11.21 0.30 2.16
C ARG A 2 9.82 -0.22 1.83
N ILE A 3 8.80 0.52 2.27
CA ILE A 3 7.39 0.15 2.07
C ILE A 3 6.67 1.30 1.38
N ALA A 4 5.97 1.00 0.30
CA ALA A 4 5.07 1.96 -0.35
C ALA A 4 3.63 1.65 0.07
N ILE A 5 2.87 2.68 0.38
CA ILE A 5 1.43 2.57 0.67
C ILE A 5 0.69 3.36 -0.39
N VAL A 6 -0.18 2.69 -1.12
CA VAL A 6 -0.94 3.28 -2.23
C VAL A 6 -2.43 3.25 -1.88
N ASP A 7 -3.02 4.40 -1.67
CA ASP A 7 -4.43 4.55 -1.33
C ASP A 7 -4.88 5.95 -1.73
N ASP A 8 -6.05 6.08 -2.33
CA ASP A 8 -6.59 7.36 -2.77
C ASP A 8 -7.13 8.22 -1.61
N GLU A 9 -7.40 7.61 -0.45
CA GLU A 9 -7.86 8.34 0.73
C GLU A 9 -6.69 8.69 1.64
N GLN A 10 -6.48 10.00 1.84
CA GLN A 10 -5.39 10.49 2.67
C GLN A 10 -5.48 9.94 4.10
N ALA A 11 -6.67 9.94 4.68
CA ALA A 11 -6.87 9.44 6.05
C ALA A 11 -6.46 7.98 6.18
N MET A 12 -6.80 7.15 5.19
CA MET A 12 -6.44 5.73 5.21
C MET A 12 -4.93 5.54 5.03
N ARG A 13 -4.29 6.30 4.13
CA ARG A 13 -2.84 6.24 3.96
C ARG A 13 -2.13 6.55 5.28
N GLU A 14 -2.56 7.62 5.95
CA GLU A 14 -1.95 8.03 7.21
C GLU A 14 -2.19 7.00 8.31
N GLN A 15 -3.37 6.40 8.36
CA GLN A 15 -3.69 5.37 9.34
C GLN A 15 -2.84 4.11 9.14
N LEU A 16 -2.70 3.67 7.89
CA LEU A 16 -1.85 2.52 7.57
C LEU A 16 -0.39 2.79 7.91
N ALA A 17 0.09 3.99 7.58
CA ALA A 17 1.45 4.39 7.93
C ALA A 17 1.67 4.37 9.44
N LYS A 18 0.68 4.83 10.21
CA LYS A 18 0.75 4.84 11.66
C LYS A 18 0.83 3.42 12.22
N TYR A 19 -0.01 2.51 11.75
CA TYR A 19 0.00 1.12 12.20
C TYR A 19 1.32 0.44 11.86
N ILE A 20 1.82 0.65 10.66
CA ILE A 20 3.10 0.08 10.24
C ILE A 20 4.23 0.64 11.08
N GLY A 21 4.21 1.95 11.36
CA GLY A 21 5.22 2.58 12.22
C GLY A 21 5.20 2.04 13.64
N GLN A 22 4.01 1.79 14.21
CA GLN A 22 3.89 1.20 15.52
C GLN A 22 4.43 -0.22 15.56
N TYR A 23 4.11 -1.01 14.56
CA TYR A 23 4.62 -2.37 14.44
C TYR A 23 6.14 -2.38 14.33
N ALA A 24 6.68 -1.51 13.49
CA ALA A 24 8.12 -1.39 13.31
C ALA A 24 8.83 -1.01 14.62
N GLY A 25 8.22 -0.09 15.39
CA GLY A 25 8.76 0.31 16.69
C GLY A 25 8.78 -0.84 17.68
N GLU A 26 7.69 -1.61 17.76
CA GLU A 26 7.59 -2.75 18.67
C GLU A 26 8.59 -3.84 18.32
N LYS A 27 8.83 -4.07 17.03
CA LYS A 27 9.75 -5.11 16.54
C LYS A 27 11.17 -4.60 16.34
N ARG A 28 11.41 -3.32 16.58
CA ARG A 28 12.71 -2.66 16.37
C ARG A 28 13.22 -2.83 14.95
N LEU A 29 12.29 -2.68 13.99
CA LEU A 29 12.60 -2.76 12.57
C LEU A 29 12.83 -1.37 12.00
N ALA A 30 13.82 -1.24 11.12
CA ALA A 30 14.03 0.00 10.38
C ALA A 30 13.17 -0.02 9.13
N LEU A 31 12.06 0.71 9.13
CA LEU A 31 11.16 0.81 8.00
C LEU A 31 11.12 2.24 7.49
N ASP A 32 11.19 2.39 6.18
CA ASP A 32 11.05 3.65 5.47
C ASP A 32 9.75 3.59 4.67
N THR A 33 8.78 4.41 5.02
CA THR A 33 7.43 4.37 4.46
C THR A 33 7.22 5.54 3.52
N CYS A 34 6.77 5.25 2.29
CA CYS A 34 6.42 6.25 1.28
C CYS A 34 4.94 6.13 0.95
N LEU A 35 4.25 7.27 0.86
CA LEU A 35 2.81 7.31 0.61
C LEU A 35 2.53 7.80 -0.80
N PHE A 36 1.64 7.11 -1.50
CA PHE A 36 1.23 7.46 -2.86
C PHE A 36 -0.29 7.54 -2.95
N PRO A 37 -0.83 8.60 -3.57
CA PRO A 37 -2.28 8.76 -3.68
C PRO A 37 -2.93 7.85 -4.72
N SER A 38 -2.14 7.26 -5.62
CA SER A 38 -2.67 6.36 -6.65
C SER A 38 -1.57 5.46 -7.19
N GLY A 39 -1.99 4.38 -7.85
CA GLY A 39 -1.07 3.49 -8.54
C GLY A 39 -0.34 4.19 -9.68
N ASP A 40 -1.02 5.13 -10.35
CA ASP A 40 -0.40 5.90 -11.44
C ASP A 40 0.77 6.75 -10.94
N VAL A 41 0.62 7.38 -9.78
CA VAL A 41 1.70 8.18 -9.19
C VAL A 41 2.88 7.28 -8.83
N LEU A 42 2.62 6.11 -8.26
CA LEU A 42 3.67 5.14 -7.97
C LEU A 42 4.40 4.70 -9.23
N LEU A 43 3.65 4.36 -10.28
CA LEU A 43 4.25 3.89 -11.55
C LEU A 43 5.08 4.96 -12.24
N LYS A 44 4.73 6.23 -12.05
CA LYS A 44 5.49 7.35 -12.61
C LYS A 44 6.69 7.74 -11.75
N SER A 45 6.78 7.24 -10.53
CA SER A 45 7.91 7.53 -9.65
C SER A 45 9.18 6.90 -10.22
N GLN A 46 10.27 7.67 -10.22
CA GLN A 46 11.56 7.16 -10.67
C GLN A 46 12.18 6.22 -9.63
N ASP A 47 11.87 6.46 -8.37
CA ASP A 47 12.38 5.64 -7.27
C ASP A 47 11.30 4.64 -6.84
N ARG A 48 11.40 3.43 -7.37
CA ARG A 48 10.45 2.35 -7.09
C ARG A 48 11.12 1.14 -6.45
N ASP A 49 12.22 1.37 -5.76
CA ASP A 49 12.95 0.31 -5.09
C ASP A 49 12.33 0.02 -3.73
N PHE A 50 11.19 -0.64 -3.74
CA PHE A 50 10.46 -1.02 -2.54
C PHE A 50 10.54 -2.50 -2.29
N ASP A 51 10.60 -2.87 -1.02
CA ASP A 51 10.54 -4.28 -0.60
C ASP A 51 9.09 -4.77 -0.53
N ILE A 52 8.19 -3.89 -0.11
CA ILE A 52 6.76 -4.19 0.03
C ILE A 52 5.95 -3.03 -0.52
N ILE A 53 4.92 -3.34 -1.27
CA ILE A 53 3.94 -2.36 -1.73
C ILE A 53 2.56 -2.78 -1.25
N VAL A 54 1.88 -1.88 -0.54
CA VAL A 54 0.54 -2.10 -0.02
C VAL A 54 -0.44 -1.30 -0.87
N PHE A 55 -1.38 -2.00 -1.51
CA PHE A 55 -2.41 -1.40 -2.34
C PHE A 55 -3.78 -1.51 -1.71
N ASP A 56 -4.56 -0.43 -1.79
CA ASP A 56 -6.00 -0.51 -1.61
C ASP A 56 -6.62 -1.07 -2.90
N ILE A 57 -7.50 -2.06 -2.77
CA ILE A 57 -8.18 -2.68 -3.91
C ILE A 57 -9.16 -1.70 -4.57
N ASP A 58 -9.85 -0.91 -3.76
CA ASP A 58 -10.93 -0.01 -4.23
C ASP A 58 -10.41 1.40 -4.45
N MET A 59 -9.68 1.62 -5.55
CA MET A 59 -9.25 2.94 -5.94
C MET A 59 -9.89 3.34 -7.26
N PRO A 60 -10.42 4.57 -7.36
CA PRO A 60 -10.91 5.07 -8.65
C PRO A 60 -9.74 5.24 -9.63
N GLY A 61 -10.03 5.10 -10.91
CA GLY A 61 -9.02 5.19 -11.94
C GLY A 61 -8.28 3.89 -12.12
N THR A 62 -6.95 3.91 -11.97
CA THR A 62 -6.15 2.69 -12.11
C THR A 62 -6.47 1.72 -10.99
N ASN A 63 -7.01 0.58 -11.35
CA ASN A 63 -7.30 -0.51 -10.43
C ASN A 63 -5.99 -1.00 -9.80
N GLY A 64 -6.02 -1.24 -8.48
CA GLY A 64 -4.85 -1.74 -7.76
C GLY A 64 -4.27 -3.02 -8.35
N LEU A 65 -5.13 -3.91 -8.86
CA LEU A 65 -4.68 -5.15 -9.51
C LEU A 65 -3.90 -4.87 -10.80
N ASP A 66 -4.35 -3.90 -11.60
CA ASP A 66 -3.65 -3.53 -12.83
C ASP A 66 -2.30 -2.89 -12.53
N ALA A 67 -2.26 -2.00 -11.53
CA ALA A 67 -1.01 -1.38 -11.11
C ALA A 67 -0.03 -2.43 -10.58
N ALA A 68 -0.51 -3.38 -9.79
CA ALA A 68 0.31 -4.46 -9.26
C ALA A 68 0.89 -5.32 -10.38
N ARG A 69 0.08 -5.62 -11.40
CA ARG A 69 0.54 -6.39 -12.54
C ARG A 69 1.69 -5.70 -13.27
N LYS A 70 1.57 -4.39 -13.50
CA LYS A 70 2.62 -3.60 -14.14
C LYS A 70 3.90 -3.56 -13.31
N ILE A 71 3.76 -3.45 -11.99
CA ILE A 71 4.90 -3.46 -11.09
C ILE A 71 5.58 -4.83 -11.12
N ARG A 72 4.80 -5.90 -11.12
CA ARG A 72 5.34 -7.26 -11.15
C ARG A 72 6.12 -7.54 -12.43
N GLU A 73 5.72 -6.95 -13.54
CA GLU A 73 6.48 -7.05 -14.80
C GLU A 73 7.87 -6.44 -14.68
N ALA A 74 7.99 -5.36 -13.90
CA ALA A 74 9.25 -4.66 -13.70
C ALA A 74 10.08 -5.23 -12.55
N ASP A 75 9.44 -5.81 -11.53
CA ASP A 75 10.11 -6.33 -10.34
C ASP A 75 9.42 -7.60 -9.86
N GLU A 76 10.09 -8.73 -10.06
CA GLU A 76 9.56 -10.03 -9.67
C GLU A 76 9.65 -10.30 -8.17
N ASN A 77 10.47 -9.56 -7.46
CA ASN A 77 10.80 -9.86 -6.07
C ASN A 77 10.02 -9.03 -5.05
N VAL A 78 9.43 -7.91 -5.47
CA VAL A 78 8.70 -7.06 -4.53
C VAL A 78 7.48 -7.80 -4.00
N VAL A 79 7.21 -7.67 -2.69
CA VAL A 79 6.02 -8.24 -2.07
C VAL A 79 4.87 -7.25 -2.26
N ILE A 80 3.77 -7.71 -2.83
CA ILE A 80 2.59 -6.88 -3.05
C ILE A 80 1.46 -7.39 -2.16
N LEU A 81 0.93 -6.49 -1.32
CA LEU A 81 -0.17 -6.78 -0.42
C LEU A 81 -1.37 -5.93 -0.81
N PHE A 82 -2.54 -6.54 -0.77
CA PHE A 82 -3.79 -5.84 -1.03
C PHE A 82 -4.56 -5.70 0.27
N VAL A 83 -5.12 -4.51 0.48
CA VAL A 83 -5.96 -4.24 1.65
C VAL A 83 -7.32 -3.74 1.19
N THR A 84 -8.33 -3.95 2.03
CA THR A 84 -9.68 -3.45 1.80
C THR A 84 -10.08 -2.62 3.01
N ASN A 85 -11.17 -1.87 2.89
CA ASN A 85 -11.69 -1.11 4.01
C ASN A 85 -12.37 -2.06 5.00
N ILE A 86 -11.61 -2.54 5.97
CA ILE A 86 -12.07 -3.51 6.97
C ILE A 86 -13.23 -2.94 7.78
N ALA A 87 -13.19 -1.64 8.09
CA ALA A 87 -14.26 -0.99 8.84
C ALA A 87 -15.60 -1.10 8.12
N GLN A 88 -15.59 -0.94 6.80
CA GLN A 88 -16.79 -1.09 5.97
C GLN A 88 -17.33 -2.52 6.03
N TYR A 89 -16.46 -3.50 5.97
CA TYR A 89 -16.86 -4.90 6.11
C TYR A 89 -17.45 -5.21 7.48
N ALA A 90 -16.85 -4.66 8.53
CA ALA A 90 -17.36 -4.86 9.89
C ALA A 90 -18.76 -4.29 10.05
N ILE A 91 -19.03 -3.12 9.46
CA ILE A 91 -20.36 -2.47 9.51
C ILE A 91 -21.41 -3.31 8.77
N ASN A 92 -21.03 -3.98 7.70
CA ASN A 92 -21.93 -4.78 6.88
C ASN A 92 -22.18 -6.18 7.43
N GLY A 93 -21.92 -6.40 8.70
CA GLY A 93 -22.32 -7.61 9.37
C GLY A 93 -21.40 -8.80 9.16
N SER A 94 -20.19 -8.57 8.82
CA SER A 94 -19.23 -9.66 8.81
C SER A 94 -19.10 -10.26 10.18
N PRO A 95 -18.91 -11.53 10.27
CA PRO A 95 -18.79 -12.17 11.57
C PRO A 95 -17.65 -11.62 12.37
#